data_2db47e4b40eea5a1f8aa58efc7c7f318
#
_entry.id   2db47e4b40eea5a1f8aa58efc7c7f318
#
_cell.length_a   1.000
_cell.length_b   1.000
_cell.length_c   1.000
_cell.angle_alpha   90.00
_cell.angle_beta   90.00
_cell.angle_gamma   90.00
#
_symmetry.space_group_name_H-M   'P 1'
#
loop_
_entity.id
_entity.type
_entity.pdbx_description
1 polymer ?
#
loop_
_entity_poly.entity_id
_entity_poly.type
_entity_poly.pdbx_seq_one_letter_code
_entity_poly.pdbx_strand_id
1 'polypeptide(L)'
;KRMKYRGIVCEKCGVEVTLSKVRRERMGHIELASPVAHIWFLKSLPSRIGLLVDMTLKNLERVLYFENFVVIEPGLSPLTKGQMLTEAEYYDALDEYGDDAFEAGIGAEAIKRILGDIDLEAERVTVREELRETGSEAKRKKLVKRLKLIDAFMESGCRPEWMILDVVPVIPPELRPLVPLDGGRFATSDLNDLYRRVINRNNRLKRLIELRAPDIIIRNEKRMLQESVDALFDNGRRGRVITGVNKRPLKSLSDMLKGKQGRFRQNLLGKRVDYSGRSVIVV
;
A
#
# COMPACT_ATOMS: atom_id res chain seq x y z
N LYS A 1 6.76 -37.44 1.59
CA LYS A 1 7.65 -38.19 2.49
C LYS A 1 6.81 -38.93 3.50
N ARG A 2 7.37 -39.90 4.22
CA ARG A 2 6.58 -40.89 4.97
C ARG A 2 5.67 -40.21 5.99
N MET A 3 4.40 -40.62 6.08
CA MET A 3 3.39 -40.09 7.02
C MET A 3 3.86 -40.08 8.49
N LYS A 4 4.71 -41.04 8.84
CA LYS A 4 5.33 -41.20 10.17
C LYS A 4 6.05 -39.95 10.70
N TYR A 5 6.54 -39.07 9.84
CA TYR A 5 7.31 -37.89 10.24
C TYR A 5 6.54 -36.57 10.03
N ARG A 6 5.28 -36.65 9.65
CA ARG A 6 4.46 -35.45 9.40
C ARG A 6 4.19 -34.69 10.69
N GLY A 7 4.40 -33.36 10.67
CA GLY A 7 4.17 -32.50 11.81
C GLY A 7 5.32 -32.42 12.82
N ILE A 8 6.41 -33.21 12.60
CA ILE A 8 7.60 -33.10 13.47
C ILE A 8 8.36 -31.82 13.11
N VAL A 9 8.67 -31.02 14.12
CA VAL A 9 9.50 -29.82 13.98
C VAL A 9 10.94 -30.17 14.32
N CYS A 10 11.88 -29.77 13.48
CA CYS A 10 13.31 -29.98 13.75
C CYS A 10 13.76 -29.06 14.90
N GLU A 11 14.28 -29.63 15.97
CA GLU A 11 14.75 -28.90 17.15
C GLU A 11 15.93 -27.94 16.84
N LYS A 12 16.76 -28.25 15.84
CA LYS A 12 17.91 -27.44 15.45
C LYS A 12 17.57 -26.23 14.58
N CYS A 13 16.63 -26.39 13.64
CA CYS A 13 16.34 -25.36 12.62
C CYS A 13 14.88 -24.91 12.57
N GLY A 14 13.99 -25.48 13.41
CA GLY A 14 12.59 -25.12 13.48
C GLY A 14 11.76 -25.49 12.24
N VAL A 15 12.33 -26.24 11.29
CA VAL A 15 11.60 -26.64 10.07
C VAL A 15 10.65 -27.77 10.36
N GLU A 16 9.37 -27.57 9.99
CA GLU A 16 8.32 -28.58 10.09
C GLU A 16 8.40 -29.56 8.91
N VAL A 17 8.30 -30.85 9.20
CA VAL A 17 8.19 -31.90 8.18
C VAL A 17 6.75 -31.95 7.66
N THR A 18 6.55 -31.39 6.47
CA THR A 18 5.24 -31.29 5.83
C THR A 18 5.34 -31.53 4.32
N LEU A 19 4.22 -31.44 3.62
CA LEU A 19 4.19 -31.54 2.16
C LEU A 19 4.88 -30.31 1.53
N SER A 20 5.61 -30.51 0.44
CA SER A 20 6.28 -29.42 -0.30
C SER A 20 5.31 -28.35 -0.80
N LYS A 21 4.05 -28.72 -1.05
CA LYS A 21 2.94 -27.84 -1.45
C LYS A 21 2.75 -26.64 -0.51
N VAL A 22 3.01 -26.82 0.78
CA VAL A 22 2.88 -25.78 1.81
C VAL A 22 3.74 -24.54 1.49
N ARG A 23 4.90 -24.72 0.84
CA ARG A 23 5.76 -23.61 0.42
C ARG A 23 5.15 -22.71 -0.65
N ARG A 24 4.08 -23.15 -1.31
CA ARG A 24 3.32 -22.36 -2.30
C ARG A 24 2.05 -21.74 -1.71
N GLU A 25 1.60 -22.22 -0.56
CA GLU A 25 0.30 -21.88 0.02
C GLU A 25 0.43 -21.00 1.26
N ARG A 26 1.42 -21.22 2.12
CA ARG A 26 1.58 -20.45 3.36
C ARG A 26 2.12 -19.06 3.06
N MET A 27 1.36 -18.06 3.45
CA MET A 27 1.78 -16.66 3.42
C MET A 27 2.38 -16.24 4.77
N GLY A 28 3.33 -15.30 4.72
CA GLY A 28 3.80 -14.56 5.87
C GLY A 28 3.19 -13.17 5.92
N HIS A 29 3.60 -12.37 6.90
CA HIS A 29 3.22 -10.96 7.00
C HIS A 29 4.34 -10.14 7.64
N ILE A 30 4.31 -8.83 7.40
CA ILE A 30 5.20 -7.83 8.01
C ILE A 30 4.31 -6.85 8.74
N GLU A 31 4.38 -6.81 10.07
CA GLU A 31 3.75 -5.78 10.88
C GLU A 31 4.53 -4.47 10.75
N LEU A 32 3.86 -3.44 10.25
CA LEU A 32 4.47 -2.14 10.02
C LEU A 32 4.55 -1.34 11.32
N ALA A 33 5.67 -0.63 11.51
CA ALA A 33 5.86 0.28 12.65
C ALA A 33 5.02 1.55 12.54
N SER A 34 4.58 1.89 11.34
CA SER A 34 3.68 3.00 11.03
C SER A 34 2.79 2.60 9.86
N PRO A 35 1.50 2.99 9.85
CA PRO A 35 0.61 2.72 8.74
C PRO A 35 1.13 3.29 7.42
N VAL A 36 0.79 2.63 6.32
CA VAL A 36 1.22 2.98 4.96
C VAL A 36 0.03 2.95 4.02
N ALA A 37 -0.13 3.98 3.19
CA ALA A 37 -1.18 4.02 2.19
C ALA A 37 -0.89 3.03 1.05
N HIS A 38 -1.92 2.28 0.63
CA HIS A 38 -1.79 1.37 -0.49
C HIS A 38 -1.77 2.15 -1.80
N ILE A 39 -0.67 2.05 -2.55
CA ILE A 39 -0.43 2.84 -3.78
C ILE A 39 -1.51 2.66 -4.86
N TRP A 40 -2.17 1.51 -4.94
CA TRP A 40 -3.24 1.28 -5.92
C TRP A 40 -4.49 2.12 -5.62
N PHE A 41 -4.81 2.32 -4.35
CA PHE A 41 -5.94 3.15 -3.95
C PHE A 41 -5.60 4.63 -3.92
N LEU A 42 -4.31 4.95 -3.75
CA LEU A 42 -3.80 6.32 -3.81
C LEU A 42 -3.70 6.83 -5.25
N LYS A 43 -2.95 6.13 -6.10
CA LYS A 43 -2.58 6.57 -7.47
C LYS A 43 -3.53 6.08 -8.57
N SER A 44 -4.68 5.52 -8.23
CA SER A 44 -5.73 5.29 -9.23
C SER A 44 -6.31 6.62 -9.73
N LEU A 45 -6.78 6.66 -10.95
CA LEU A 45 -7.45 7.83 -11.52
C LEU A 45 -8.93 7.51 -11.77
N PRO A 46 -9.83 8.09 -10.95
CA PRO A 46 -9.59 8.97 -9.79
C PRO A 46 -9.06 8.20 -8.56
N SER A 47 -8.36 8.91 -7.66
CA SER A 47 -7.89 8.34 -6.39
C SER A 47 -9.07 7.87 -5.54
N ARG A 48 -9.05 6.60 -5.10
CA ARG A 48 -10.12 6.06 -4.25
C ARG A 48 -10.11 6.73 -2.87
N ILE A 49 -8.92 6.87 -2.27
CA ILE A 49 -8.75 7.58 -1.00
C ILE A 49 -9.18 9.04 -1.18
N GLY A 50 -8.69 9.72 -2.22
CA GLY A 50 -9.01 11.13 -2.47
C GLY A 50 -10.50 11.41 -2.70
N LEU A 51 -11.24 10.47 -3.30
CA LEU A 51 -12.70 10.59 -3.47
C LEU A 51 -13.45 10.54 -2.13
N LEU A 52 -13.03 9.68 -1.19
CA LEU A 52 -13.69 9.56 0.12
C LEU A 52 -13.37 10.73 1.03
N VAL A 53 -12.10 11.13 1.13
CA VAL A 53 -11.69 12.27 1.98
C VAL A 53 -11.90 13.63 1.33
N ASP A 54 -12.47 13.68 0.11
CA ASP A 54 -12.69 14.87 -0.70
C ASP A 54 -11.45 15.73 -0.95
N MET A 55 -10.30 15.08 -1.07
CA MET A 55 -9.02 15.75 -1.33
C MET A 55 -8.53 15.52 -2.76
N THR A 56 -7.83 16.51 -3.33
CA THR A 56 -7.11 16.31 -4.59
C THR A 56 -5.93 15.35 -4.40
N LEU A 57 -5.58 14.61 -5.45
CA LEU A 57 -4.42 13.71 -5.39
C LEU A 57 -3.15 14.43 -4.96
N LYS A 58 -2.93 15.66 -5.43
CA LYS A 58 -1.76 16.48 -5.09
C LYS A 58 -1.69 16.79 -3.59
N ASN A 59 -2.82 17.18 -2.99
CA ASN A 59 -2.90 17.46 -1.56
C ASN A 59 -2.71 16.20 -0.74
N LEU A 60 -3.38 15.11 -1.14
CA LEU A 60 -3.25 13.81 -0.49
C LEU A 60 -1.80 13.31 -0.50
N GLU A 61 -1.09 13.47 -1.60
CA GLU A 61 0.34 13.13 -1.68
C GLU A 61 1.19 13.96 -0.73
N ARG A 62 0.94 15.26 -0.62
CA ARG A 62 1.66 16.13 0.32
C ARG A 62 1.52 15.67 1.77
N VAL A 63 0.32 15.22 2.17
CA VAL A 63 0.11 14.67 3.51
C VAL A 63 0.83 13.34 3.69
N LEU A 64 0.61 12.39 2.76
CA LEU A 64 1.15 11.03 2.87
C LEU A 64 2.68 10.95 2.83
N TYR A 65 3.32 11.91 2.14
CA TYR A 65 4.78 11.97 2.04
C TYR A 65 5.42 13.02 2.96
N PHE A 66 4.67 13.43 4.00
CA PHE A 66 5.16 14.25 5.12
C PHE A 66 5.62 15.66 4.72
N GLU A 67 4.94 16.28 3.73
CA GLU A 67 5.17 17.66 3.33
C GLU A 67 4.25 18.65 4.06
N ASN A 68 2.96 18.27 4.27
CA ASN A 68 1.95 19.10 4.90
C ASN A 68 1.15 18.31 5.94
N PHE A 69 0.67 19.04 6.95
CA PHE A 69 -0.32 18.57 7.89
C PHE A 69 -1.73 18.67 7.31
N VAL A 70 -2.64 17.88 7.86
CA VAL A 70 -4.08 17.96 7.57
C VAL A 70 -4.86 18.04 8.87
N VAL A 71 -5.85 18.91 8.93
CA VAL A 71 -6.75 19.04 10.08
C VAL A 71 -7.71 17.86 10.08
N ILE A 72 -7.67 17.08 11.16
CA ILE A 72 -8.54 15.92 11.37
C ILE A 72 -9.83 16.38 12.05
N GLU A 73 -9.69 17.08 13.17
CA GLU A 73 -10.80 17.64 13.94
C GLU A 73 -10.52 19.12 14.23
N PRO A 74 -11.36 20.06 13.75
CA PRO A 74 -11.14 21.50 13.94
C PRO A 74 -11.41 21.95 15.38
N GLY A 75 -12.19 21.20 16.17
CA GLY A 75 -12.52 21.54 17.55
C GLY A 75 -13.06 22.95 17.72
N LEU A 76 -12.43 23.74 18.59
CA LEU A 76 -12.79 25.15 18.86
C LEU A 76 -12.05 26.16 17.99
N SER A 77 -11.18 25.71 17.09
CA SER A 77 -10.42 26.57 16.20
C SER A 77 -11.22 27.01 14.96
N PRO A 78 -10.86 28.12 14.29
CA PRO A 78 -11.50 28.55 13.04
C PRO A 78 -11.09 27.70 11.83
N LEU A 79 -10.29 26.65 12.03
CA LEU A 79 -9.84 25.75 10.98
C LEU A 79 -11.00 24.90 10.45
N THR A 80 -10.85 24.32 9.27
CA THR A 80 -11.85 23.43 8.68
C THR A 80 -11.31 22.02 8.56
N LYS A 81 -12.18 21.00 8.73
CA LYS A 81 -11.81 19.59 8.55
C LYS A 81 -11.25 19.36 7.14
N GLY A 82 -10.11 18.70 7.04
CA GLY A 82 -9.41 18.45 5.78
C GLY A 82 -8.57 19.63 5.27
N GLN A 83 -8.50 20.75 6.00
CA GLN A 83 -7.63 21.87 5.67
C GLN A 83 -6.17 21.43 5.72
N MET A 84 -5.40 21.91 4.73
CA MET A 84 -3.95 21.67 4.64
C MET A 84 -3.20 22.78 5.35
N LEU A 85 -2.25 22.40 6.19
CA LEU A 85 -1.35 23.32 6.89
C LEU A 85 0.10 23.00 6.51
N THR A 86 0.88 24.02 6.23
CA THR A 86 2.33 23.89 6.19
C THR A 86 2.87 23.69 7.61
N GLU A 87 4.13 23.32 7.75
CA GLU A 87 4.74 23.14 9.06
C GLU A 87 4.73 24.45 9.89
N ALA A 88 4.99 25.59 9.23
CA ALA A 88 4.91 26.89 9.88
C ALA A 88 3.48 27.23 10.34
N GLU A 89 2.50 27.11 9.45
CA GLU A 89 1.08 27.36 9.79
C GLU A 89 0.56 26.41 10.89
N TYR A 90 1.07 25.19 10.97
CA TYR A 90 0.72 24.26 12.03
C TYR A 90 1.24 24.71 13.39
N TYR A 91 2.51 25.14 13.47
CA TYR A 91 3.07 25.64 14.72
C TYR A 91 2.46 26.99 15.12
N ASP A 92 2.22 27.90 14.16
CA ASP A 92 1.54 29.17 14.41
C ASP A 92 0.12 28.94 14.97
N ALA A 93 -0.61 27.95 14.45
CA ALA A 93 -1.92 27.58 14.95
C ALA A 93 -1.87 26.94 16.36
N LEU A 94 -0.84 26.16 16.68
CA LEU A 94 -0.62 25.61 18.02
C LEU A 94 -0.34 26.75 19.03
N ASP A 95 0.47 27.72 18.65
CA ASP A 95 0.80 28.87 19.50
C ASP A 95 -0.41 29.78 19.71
N GLU A 96 -1.27 29.95 18.68
CA GLU A 96 -2.45 30.82 18.74
C GLU A 96 -3.64 30.19 19.47
N TYR A 97 -3.96 28.91 19.22
CA TYR A 97 -5.16 28.26 19.73
C TYR A 97 -4.89 27.24 20.85
N GLY A 98 -3.65 26.78 21.01
CA GLY A 98 -3.25 25.77 21.97
C GLY A 98 -3.37 24.32 21.44
N ASP A 99 -2.65 23.41 22.09
CA ASP A 99 -2.53 22.00 21.68
C ASP A 99 -3.86 21.23 21.70
N ASP A 100 -4.77 21.60 22.60
CA ASP A 100 -6.04 20.93 22.80
C ASP A 100 -7.19 21.52 21.96
N ALA A 101 -6.94 22.61 21.21
CA ALA A 101 -8.01 23.32 20.50
C ALA A 101 -8.43 22.64 19.20
N PHE A 102 -7.52 21.91 18.56
CA PHE A 102 -7.76 21.19 17.30
C PHE A 102 -6.84 19.99 17.20
N GLU A 103 -7.22 19.01 16.36
CA GLU A 103 -6.38 17.85 16.03
C GLU A 103 -5.96 17.93 14.57
N ALA A 104 -4.65 17.93 14.32
CA ALA A 104 -4.08 17.82 13.00
C ALA A 104 -2.99 16.75 12.98
N GLY A 105 -2.80 16.14 11.82
CA GLY A 105 -1.84 15.05 11.67
C GLY A 105 -1.14 15.08 10.31
N ILE A 106 -0.14 14.22 10.18
CA ILE A 106 0.66 14.08 8.96
C ILE A 106 0.87 12.61 8.64
N GLY A 107 1.00 12.29 7.36
CA GLY A 107 1.24 10.92 6.89
C GLY A 107 0.00 10.04 6.82
N ALA A 108 0.22 8.74 6.66
CA ALA A 108 -0.85 7.77 6.48
C ALA A 108 -1.71 7.58 7.76
N GLU A 109 -1.15 7.85 8.95
CA GLU A 109 -1.89 7.80 10.21
C GLU A 109 -3.05 8.79 10.22
N ALA A 110 -2.80 10.04 9.80
CA ALA A 110 -3.81 11.08 9.71
C ALA A 110 -4.92 10.71 8.72
N ILE A 111 -4.56 10.25 7.54
CA ILE A 111 -5.53 9.82 6.52
C ILE A 111 -6.33 8.60 7.00
N LYS A 112 -5.70 7.65 7.70
CA LYS A 112 -6.37 6.50 8.29
C LYS A 112 -7.44 6.94 9.29
N ARG A 113 -7.10 7.92 10.16
CA ARG A 113 -8.03 8.49 11.13
C ARG A 113 -9.24 9.13 10.44
N ILE A 114 -8.98 10.00 9.46
CA ILE A 114 -10.05 10.64 8.68
C ILE A 114 -10.96 9.60 8.00
N LEU A 115 -10.38 8.55 7.41
CA LEU A 115 -11.14 7.48 6.76
C LEU A 115 -11.98 6.66 7.75
N GLY A 116 -11.45 6.44 8.97
CA GLY A 116 -12.15 5.71 10.04
C GLY A 116 -13.35 6.48 10.61
N ASP A 117 -13.26 7.80 10.61
CA ASP A 117 -14.30 8.70 11.13
C ASP A 117 -15.43 8.96 10.12
N ILE A 118 -15.34 8.44 8.87
CA ILE A 118 -16.38 8.60 7.86
C ILE A 118 -17.58 7.70 8.18
N ASP A 119 -18.71 8.31 8.46
CA ASP A 119 -20.00 7.62 8.43
C ASP A 119 -20.50 7.51 6.99
N LEU A 120 -20.41 6.30 6.42
CA LEU A 120 -20.77 6.04 5.03
C LEU A 120 -22.27 6.27 4.75
N GLU A 121 -23.15 6.03 5.73
CA GLU A 121 -24.60 6.24 5.56
C GLU A 121 -24.93 7.73 5.50
N ALA A 122 -24.42 8.51 6.45
CA ALA A 122 -24.58 9.96 6.47
C ALA A 122 -23.98 10.61 5.22
N GLU A 123 -22.77 10.22 4.84
CA GLU A 123 -22.07 10.72 3.66
C GLU A 123 -22.84 10.41 2.34
N ARG A 124 -23.44 9.23 2.26
CA ARG A 124 -24.31 8.85 1.14
C ARG A 124 -25.50 9.78 0.97
N VAL A 125 -26.13 10.16 2.08
CA VAL A 125 -27.28 11.09 2.07
C VAL A 125 -26.81 12.46 1.59
N THR A 126 -25.75 12.99 2.19
CA THR A 126 -25.19 14.31 1.85
C THR A 126 -24.79 14.41 0.38
N VAL A 127 -24.09 13.40 -0.15
CA VAL A 127 -23.66 13.37 -1.56
C VAL A 127 -24.86 13.30 -2.50
N ARG A 128 -25.97 12.62 -2.12
CA ARG A 128 -27.20 12.58 -2.92
C ARG A 128 -27.92 13.92 -2.94
N GLU A 129 -27.93 14.64 -1.84
CA GLU A 129 -28.50 15.99 -1.75
C GLU A 129 -27.70 16.96 -2.61
N GLU A 130 -26.37 17.00 -2.46
CA GLU A 130 -25.48 17.80 -3.29
C GLU A 130 -25.64 17.49 -4.79
N LEU A 131 -25.87 16.22 -5.15
CA LEU A 131 -26.08 15.82 -6.55
C LEU A 131 -27.38 16.38 -7.13
N ARG A 132 -28.42 16.57 -6.31
CA ARG A 132 -29.70 17.18 -6.73
C ARG A 132 -29.57 18.67 -6.92
N GLU A 133 -28.80 19.34 -6.06
CA GLU A 133 -28.66 20.80 -6.07
C GLU A 133 -27.63 21.29 -7.11
N THR A 134 -26.70 20.47 -7.51
CA THR A 134 -25.58 20.87 -8.36
C THR A 134 -25.98 21.03 -9.82
N GLY A 135 -25.84 22.25 -10.36
CA GLY A 135 -25.98 22.57 -11.77
C GLY A 135 -24.74 22.33 -12.63
N SER A 136 -23.55 22.14 -12.01
CA SER A 136 -22.29 21.95 -12.73
C SER A 136 -22.10 20.48 -13.15
N GLU A 137 -21.97 20.23 -14.45
CA GLU A 137 -21.76 18.87 -14.99
C GLU A 137 -20.45 18.22 -14.48
N ALA A 138 -19.38 18.99 -14.33
CA ALA A 138 -18.10 18.50 -13.81
C ALA A 138 -18.22 18.06 -12.34
N LYS A 139 -18.86 18.89 -11.49
CA LYS A 139 -19.12 18.54 -10.07
C LYS A 139 -20.02 17.32 -9.99
N ARG A 140 -21.08 17.26 -10.82
CA ARG A 140 -21.98 16.11 -10.89
C ARG A 140 -21.25 14.81 -11.22
N LYS A 141 -20.35 14.80 -12.21
CA LYS A 141 -19.52 13.63 -12.56
C LYS A 141 -18.64 13.18 -11.40
N LYS A 142 -18.07 14.11 -10.62
CA LYS A 142 -17.26 13.80 -9.43
C LYS A 142 -18.13 13.17 -8.34
N LEU A 143 -19.29 13.76 -8.03
CA LEU A 143 -20.22 13.27 -7.02
C LEU A 143 -20.78 11.87 -7.35
N VAL A 144 -21.11 11.61 -8.60
CA VAL A 144 -21.55 10.27 -9.05
C VAL A 144 -20.46 9.21 -8.81
N LYS A 145 -19.18 9.54 -9.08
CA LYS A 145 -18.07 8.61 -8.82
C LYS A 145 -17.88 8.37 -7.32
N ARG A 146 -18.03 9.43 -6.49
CA ARG A 146 -17.97 9.33 -5.02
C ARG A 146 -19.10 8.46 -4.49
N LEU A 147 -20.35 8.71 -4.94
CA LEU A 147 -21.51 7.93 -4.54
C LEU A 147 -21.36 6.44 -4.86
N LYS A 148 -20.95 6.10 -6.09
CA LYS A 148 -20.68 4.71 -6.48
C LYS A 148 -19.63 4.03 -5.60
N LEU A 149 -18.62 4.78 -5.17
CA LEU A 149 -17.58 4.24 -4.28
C LEU A 149 -18.15 3.99 -2.88
N ILE A 150 -18.94 4.92 -2.33
CA ILE A 150 -19.63 4.77 -1.04
C ILE A 150 -20.57 3.56 -1.07
N ASP A 151 -21.43 3.46 -2.09
CA ASP A 151 -22.34 2.33 -2.24
C ASP A 151 -21.56 0.99 -2.31
N ALA A 152 -20.43 0.92 -3.03
CA ALA A 152 -19.60 -0.27 -3.11
C ALA A 152 -18.96 -0.66 -1.74
N PHE A 153 -18.53 0.31 -0.92
CA PHE A 153 -18.07 0.03 0.43
C PHE A 153 -19.17 -0.50 1.34
N MET A 154 -20.36 0.08 1.26
CA MET A 154 -21.53 -0.36 2.04
C MET A 154 -21.96 -1.79 1.66
N GLU A 155 -22.07 -2.08 0.36
CA GLU A 155 -22.46 -3.39 -0.16
C GLU A 155 -21.44 -4.50 0.17
N SER A 156 -20.13 -4.19 0.14
CA SER A 156 -19.08 -5.15 0.42
C SER A 156 -18.81 -5.36 1.91
N GLY A 157 -19.28 -4.46 2.78
CA GLY A 157 -18.93 -4.45 4.21
C GLY A 157 -17.46 -4.11 4.48
N CYS A 158 -16.71 -3.62 3.48
CA CYS A 158 -15.34 -3.17 3.65
C CYS A 158 -15.29 -1.81 4.34
N ARG A 159 -14.30 -1.62 5.20
CA ARG A 159 -14.08 -0.33 5.87
C ARG A 159 -13.10 0.53 5.07
N PRO A 160 -13.39 1.85 4.91
CA PRO A 160 -12.52 2.76 4.16
C PRO A 160 -11.07 2.80 4.66
N GLU A 161 -10.87 2.71 5.97
CA GLU A 161 -9.55 2.72 6.62
C GLU A 161 -8.65 1.54 6.21
N TRP A 162 -9.22 0.44 5.68
CA TRP A 162 -8.44 -0.71 5.19
C TRP A 162 -7.62 -0.41 3.93
N MET A 163 -7.86 0.72 3.28
CA MET A 163 -6.98 1.21 2.20
C MET A 163 -5.61 1.69 2.71
N ILE A 164 -5.49 1.85 4.04
CA ILE A 164 -4.24 2.11 4.74
C ILE A 164 -3.81 0.82 5.43
N LEU A 165 -2.60 0.37 5.15
CA LEU A 165 -2.07 -0.91 5.59
C LEU A 165 -1.33 -0.77 6.92
N ASP A 166 -1.67 -1.61 7.90
CA ASP A 166 -0.87 -1.83 9.12
C ASP A 166 0.04 -3.06 8.97
N VAL A 167 -0.35 -3.96 8.08
CA VAL A 167 0.33 -5.23 7.82
C VAL A 167 0.49 -5.43 6.33
N VAL A 168 1.69 -5.79 5.90
CA VAL A 168 1.97 -6.15 4.50
C VAL A 168 2.03 -7.66 4.36
N PRO A 169 1.22 -8.28 3.49
CA PRO A 169 1.29 -9.71 3.24
C PRO A 169 2.57 -10.07 2.49
N VAL A 170 3.16 -11.21 2.84
CA VAL A 170 4.34 -11.78 2.18
C VAL A 170 3.93 -13.02 1.41
N ILE A 171 4.13 -13.01 0.10
CA ILE A 171 3.77 -14.14 -0.75
C ILE A 171 4.62 -15.38 -0.43
N PRO A 172 4.10 -16.59 -0.67
CA PRO A 172 4.80 -17.82 -0.36
C PRO A 172 6.20 -17.91 -1.01
N PRO A 173 7.16 -18.61 -0.39
CA PRO A 173 8.55 -18.68 -0.87
C PRO A 173 8.70 -19.23 -2.29
N GLU A 174 7.88 -20.18 -2.70
CA GLU A 174 7.90 -20.78 -4.04
C GLU A 174 7.49 -19.78 -5.15
N LEU A 175 6.74 -18.74 -4.80
CA LEU A 175 6.34 -17.67 -5.75
C LEU A 175 7.40 -16.57 -5.90
N ARG A 176 8.46 -16.60 -5.05
CA ARG A 176 9.62 -15.71 -5.08
C ARG A 176 10.92 -16.50 -4.89
N PRO A 177 11.24 -17.43 -5.78
CA PRO A 177 12.25 -18.43 -5.55
C PRO A 177 13.65 -17.84 -5.39
N LEU A 178 14.47 -18.51 -4.58
CA LEU A 178 15.90 -18.35 -4.44
C LEU A 178 16.55 -19.65 -4.94
N VAL A 179 17.21 -19.60 -6.09
CA VAL A 179 17.78 -20.76 -6.75
C VAL A 179 19.29 -20.72 -6.68
N PRO A 180 19.97 -21.77 -6.12
CA PRO A 180 21.40 -21.87 -6.19
C PRO A 180 21.87 -22.11 -7.62
N LEU A 181 22.89 -21.40 -8.04
CA LEU A 181 23.59 -21.56 -9.30
C LEU A 181 24.96 -22.24 -9.08
N ASP A 182 25.53 -22.76 -10.15
CA ASP A 182 26.90 -23.29 -10.09
C ASP A 182 27.89 -22.20 -9.66
N GLY A 183 28.88 -22.60 -8.86
CA GLY A 183 29.88 -21.67 -8.28
C GLY A 183 29.42 -20.91 -7.03
N GLY A 184 28.42 -21.41 -6.30
CA GLY A 184 27.99 -20.86 -5.00
C GLY A 184 27.22 -19.54 -5.06
N ARG A 185 26.80 -19.12 -6.28
CA ARG A 185 25.95 -17.94 -6.50
C ARG A 185 24.48 -18.30 -6.40
N PHE A 186 23.64 -17.32 -6.09
CA PHE A 186 22.20 -17.49 -6.05
C PHE A 186 21.52 -16.55 -7.04
N ALA A 187 20.55 -17.10 -7.79
CA ALA A 187 19.58 -16.30 -8.51
C ALA A 187 18.35 -16.10 -7.63
N THR A 188 17.92 -14.85 -7.48
CA THR A 188 16.78 -14.51 -6.64
C THR A 188 15.75 -13.71 -7.43
N SER A 189 14.49 -13.84 -7.01
CA SER A 189 13.42 -12.98 -7.51
C SER A 189 13.63 -11.53 -7.03
N ASP A 190 13.30 -10.56 -7.89
CA ASP A 190 13.33 -9.13 -7.55
C ASP A 190 12.45 -8.81 -6.32
N LEU A 191 11.37 -9.58 -6.11
CA LEU A 191 10.50 -9.42 -4.95
C LEU A 191 11.23 -9.63 -3.62
N ASN A 192 12.20 -10.53 -3.56
CA ASN A 192 12.98 -10.73 -2.33
C ASN A 192 13.79 -9.48 -1.96
N ASP A 193 14.32 -8.77 -2.95
CA ASP A 193 15.04 -7.50 -2.69
C ASP A 193 14.07 -6.40 -2.23
N LEU A 194 12.90 -6.31 -2.85
CA LEU A 194 11.85 -5.35 -2.45
C LEU A 194 11.34 -5.63 -1.04
N TYR A 195 11.05 -6.89 -0.68
CA TYR A 195 10.66 -7.25 0.69
C TYR A 195 11.78 -6.95 1.69
N ARG A 196 13.03 -7.25 1.36
CA ARG A 196 14.18 -6.95 2.21
C ARG A 196 14.29 -5.45 2.48
N ARG A 197 14.06 -4.60 1.49
CA ARG A 197 14.04 -3.14 1.65
C ARG A 197 12.94 -2.69 2.62
N VAL A 198 11.73 -3.23 2.48
CA VAL A 198 10.62 -2.95 3.41
C VAL A 198 10.99 -3.35 4.84
N ILE A 199 11.47 -4.58 5.03
CA ILE A 199 11.86 -5.09 6.36
C ILE A 199 12.95 -4.23 7.00
N ASN A 200 13.99 -3.87 6.24
CA ASN A 200 15.09 -3.06 6.75
C ASN A 200 14.62 -1.66 7.18
N ARG A 201 13.76 -1.00 6.36
CA ARG A 201 13.16 0.29 6.72
C ARG A 201 12.25 0.19 7.94
N ASN A 202 11.42 -0.85 7.98
CA ASN A 202 10.53 -1.09 9.10
C ASN A 202 11.29 -1.31 10.42
N ASN A 203 12.32 -2.15 10.42
CA ASN A 203 13.13 -2.42 11.59
C ASN A 203 13.89 -1.16 12.04
N ARG A 204 14.41 -0.37 11.09
CA ARG A 204 15.07 0.90 11.40
C ARG A 204 14.09 1.89 12.03
N LEU A 205 12.88 1.99 11.50
CA LEU A 205 11.84 2.86 12.06
C LEU A 205 11.46 2.41 13.48
N LYS A 206 11.23 1.11 13.73
CA LYS A 206 10.96 0.58 15.07
C LYS A 206 12.03 1.01 16.06
N ARG A 207 13.30 0.83 15.68
CA ARG A 207 14.43 1.21 16.54
C ARG A 207 14.51 2.72 16.80
N LEU A 208 14.22 3.55 15.81
CA LEU A 208 14.19 5.01 15.98
C LEU A 208 13.08 5.47 16.93
N ILE A 209 11.91 4.82 16.87
CA ILE A 209 10.79 5.08 17.78
C ILE A 209 11.16 4.65 19.21
N GLU A 210 11.74 3.46 19.39
CA GLU A 210 12.21 2.96 20.69
C GLU A 210 13.27 3.89 21.33
N LEU A 211 14.17 4.44 20.51
CA LEU A 211 15.21 5.37 20.95
C LEU A 211 14.70 6.80 21.14
N ARG A 212 13.41 7.08 20.90
CA ARG A 212 12.82 8.43 20.93
C ARG A 212 13.62 9.45 20.13
N ALA A 213 13.99 9.08 18.90
CA ALA A 213 14.74 9.95 18.00
C ALA A 213 13.93 11.23 17.68
N PRO A 214 14.59 12.34 17.28
CA PRO A 214 13.91 13.56 16.87
C PRO A 214 12.85 13.32 15.78
N ASP A 215 11.72 14.01 15.86
CA ASP A 215 10.56 13.82 14.97
C ASP A 215 10.90 13.94 13.49
N ILE A 216 11.81 14.84 13.14
CA ILE A 216 12.23 15.02 11.75
C ILE A 216 12.88 13.75 11.16
N ILE A 217 13.63 13.01 11.99
CA ILE A 217 14.26 11.75 11.59
C ILE A 217 13.20 10.65 11.47
N ILE A 218 12.28 10.58 12.43
CA ILE A 218 11.17 9.61 12.42
C ILE A 218 10.28 9.82 11.20
N ARG A 219 9.87 11.07 10.92
CA ARG A 219 9.06 11.42 9.74
C ARG A 219 9.76 11.05 8.43
N ASN A 220 11.05 11.31 8.33
CA ASN A 220 11.82 10.93 7.14
C ASN A 220 11.89 9.40 6.95
N GLU A 221 12.07 8.63 8.02
CA GLU A 221 12.07 7.18 7.93
C GLU A 221 10.67 6.61 7.65
N LYS A 222 9.59 7.20 8.20
CA LYS A 222 8.20 6.88 7.85
C LYS A 222 7.95 7.11 6.34
N ARG A 223 8.42 8.23 5.78
CA ARG A 223 8.35 8.51 4.33
C ARG A 223 9.09 7.46 3.52
N MET A 224 10.31 7.08 3.94
CA MET A 224 11.09 6.05 3.24
C MET A 224 10.42 4.67 3.33
N LEU A 225 9.74 4.35 4.43
CA LEU A 225 8.95 3.14 4.56
C LEU A 225 7.77 3.16 3.58
N GLN A 226 7.02 4.27 3.50
CA GLN A 226 5.96 4.46 2.52
C GLN A 226 6.46 4.23 1.09
N GLU A 227 7.59 4.83 0.71
CA GLU A 227 8.19 4.68 -0.62
C GLU A 227 8.64 3.24 -0.91
N SER A 228 9.16 2.52 0.08
CA SER A 228 9.56 1.12 -0.10
C SER A 228 8.38 0.17 -0.29
N VAL A 229 7.27 0.43 0.38
CA VAL A 229 6.03 -0.34 0.20
C VAL A 229 5.37 0.00 -1.15
N ASP A 230 5.39 1.27 -1.56
CA ASP A 230 4.92 1.68 -2.88
C ASP A 230 5.65 0.93 -4.00
N ALA A 231 6.98 0.83 -3.89
CA ALA A 231 7.80 0.12 -4.85
C ALA A 231 7.55 -1.40 -4.85
N LEU A 232 7.25 -2.00 -3.71
CA LEU A 232 6.87 -3.41 -3.61
C LEU A 232 5.59 -3.71 -4.39
N PHE A 233 4.59 -2.85 -4.28
CA PHE A 233 3.30 -3.04 -4.96
C PHE A 233 3.33 -2.62 -6.43
N ASP A 234 3.90 -1.46 -6.76
CA ASP A 234 3.94 -0.94 -8.14
C ASP A 234 5.15 -0.01 -8.34
N ASN A 235 6.31 -0.59 -8.60
CA ASN A 235 7.56 0.14 -8.78
C ASN A 235 7.48 1.08 -9.99
N GLY A 236 7.80 2.35 -9.78
CA GLY A 236 7.77 3.39 -10.81
C GLY A 236 6.42 4.09 -10.99
N ARG A 237 5.40 3.72 -10.21
CA ARG A 237 4.12 4.45 -10.23
C ARG A 237 4.23 5.84 -9.62
N ARG A 238 5.13 6.02 -8.66
CA ARG A 238 5.46 7.30 -8.05
C ARG A 238 6.95 7.56 -8.06
N GLY A 239 7.34 8.68 -8.69
CA GLY A 239 8.70 9.20 -8.65
C GLY A 239 9.75 8.27 -9.25
N ARG A 240 10.90 8.17 -8.57
CA ARG A 240 12.06 7.44 -9.08
C ARG A 240 11.86 5.93 -8.99
N VAL A 241 12.10 5.24 -10.10
CA VAL A 241 12.08 3.77 -10.16
C VAL A 241 13.23 3.19 -9.35
N ILE A 242 12.94 2.21 -8.50
CA ILE A 242 13.97 1.46 -7.79
C ILE A 242 14.60 0.45 -8.75
N THR A 243 15.91 0.52 -8.87
CA THR A 243 16.70 -0.33 -9.75
C THR A 243 17.59 -1.28 -8.96
N GLY A 244 17.86 -2.43 -9.54
CA GLY A 244 18.85 -3.39 -9.06
C GLY A 244 20.24 -3.17 -9.67
N VAL A 245 21.04 -4.24 -9.66
CA VAL A 245 22.34 -4.29 -10.36
C VAL A 245 22.12 -3.99 -11.85
N ASN A 246 23.07 -3.30 -12.47
CA ASN A 246 23.00 -2.88 -13.87
C ASN A 246 21.88 -1.89 -14.21
N LYS A 247 21.40 -1.11 -13.24
CA LYS A 247 20.35 -0.09 -13.43
C LYS A 247 19.04 -0.64 -14.00
N ARG A 248 18.81 -1.94 -13.98
CA ARG A 248 17.56 -2.57 -14.39
C ARG A 248 16.45 -2.30 -13.35
N PRO A 249 15.26 -1.84 -13.77
CA PRO A 249 14.12 -1.72 -12.87
C PRO A 249 13.77 -3.05 -12.20
N LEU A 250 13.51 -3.05 -10.89
CA LEU A 250 13.06 -4.23 -10.16
C LEU A 250 11.58 -4.49 -10.49
N LYS A 251 11.23 -5.75 -10.76
CA LYS A 251 9.84 -6.17 -10.97
C LYS A 251 9.07 -6.19 -9.67
N SER A 252 8.04 -5.35 -9.59
CA SER A 252 7.10 -5.30 -8.47
C SER A 252 6.00 -6.36 -8.57
N LEU A 253 5.14 -6.46 -7.55
CA LEU A 253 3.96 -7.34 -7.57
C LEU A 253 3.03 -7.02 -8.75
N SER A 254 2.83 -5.73 -9.04
CA SER A 254 2.03 -5.27 -10.18
C SER A 254 2.60 -5.77 -11.51
N ASP A 255 3.93 -5.74 -11.68
CA ASP A 255 4.61 -6.18 -12.90
C ASP A 255 4.55 -7.69 -13.09
N MET A 256 4.36 -8.45 -12.00
CA MET A 256 4.12 -9.89 -12.06
C MET A 256 2.77 -10.25 -12.70
N LEU A 257 1.82 -9.33 -12.72
CA LEU A 257 0.47 -9.52 -13.26
C LEU A 257 0.31 -8.91 -14.65
N LYS A 258 0.99 -7.78 -14.91
CA LYS A 258 0.86 -6.96 -16.13
C LYS A 258 1.72 -7.45 -17.28
N GLY A 259 1.31 -7.06 -18.48
CA GLY A 259 2.10 -7.20 -19.72
C GLY A 259 2.17 -8.62 -20.29
N LYS A 260 2.99 -8.79 -21.33
CA LYS A 260 3.14 -10.05 -22.08
C LYS A 260 3.70 -11.20 -21.23
N GLN A 261 4.58 -10.87 -20.29
CA GLN A 261 5.22 -11.81 -19.36
C GLN A 261 4.51 -11.88 -18.00
N GLY A 262 3.37 -11.20 -17.87
CA GLY A 262 2.56 -11.23 -16.65
C GLY A 262 1.77 -12.54 -16.55
N ARG A 263 1.30 -12.80 -15.32
CA ARG A 263 0.58 -14.04 -14.98
C ARG A 263 -0.66 -14.27 -15.85
N PHE A 264 -1.41 -13.22 -16.16
CA PHE A 264 -2.62 -13.34 -16.96
C PHE A 264 -2.32 -13.81 -18.39
N ARG A 265 -1.41 -13.13 -19.10
CA ARG A 265 -1.11 -13.44 -20.50
C ARG A 265 -0.23 -14.67 -20.69
N GLN A 266 0.69 -14.92 -19.78
CA GLN A 266 1.68 -15.99 -19.92
C GLN A 266 1.24 -17.33 -19.35
N ASN A 267 0.43 -17.34 -18.29
CA ASN A 267 0.09 -18.55 -17.54
C ASN A 267 -1.38 -18.89 -17.47
N LEU A 268 -2.30 -17.92 -17.68
CA LEU A 268 -3.75 -18.11 -17.57
C LEU A 268 -4.44 -18.15 -18.93
N LEU A 269 -4.21 -17.17 -19.80
CA LEU A 269 -4.81 -17.14 -21.15
C LEU A 269 -4.20 -18.16 -22.09
N GLY A 270 -2.98 -18.59 -21.85
CA GLY A 270 -2.28 -19.63 -22.60
C GLY A 270 -1.19 -20.24 -21.77
N LYS A 271 -1.01 -21.55 -21.84
CA LYS A 271 0.03 -22.30 -21.14
C LYS A 271 0.83 -23.15 -22.12
N ARG A 272 2.08 -23.38 -21.80
CA ARG A 272 2.84 -24.44 -22.46
C ARG A 272 2.36 -25.77 -21.90
N VAL A 273 2.11 -26.71 -22.81
CA VAL A 273 1.60 -28.05 -22.44
C VAL A 273 2.59 -29.12 -22.90
N ASP A 274 2.60 -30.21 -22.17
CA ASP A 274 3.35 -31.42 -22.54
C ASP A 274 2.62 -32.16 -23.68
N TYR A 275 3.30 -33.12 -24.30
CA TYR A 275 2.78 -33.94 -25.42
C TYR A 275 2.28 -33.11 -26.62
N SER A 276 2.96 -32.01 -26.90
CA SER A 276 2.67 -31.11 -28.04
C SER A 276 3.86 -31.03 -28.95
N GLY A 277 3.58 -30.92 -30.24
CA GLY A 277 4.61 -30.80 -31.29
C GLY A 277 4.21 -29.81 -32.38
N ARG A 278 5.19 -29.35 -33.12
CA ARG A 278 5.01 -28.49 -34.30
C ARG A 278 5.91 -28.96 -35.42
N SER A 279 5.39 -29.09 -36.61
CA SER A 279 6.16 -29.47 -37.82
C SER A 279 5.75 -28.58 -38.96
N VAL A 280 6.59 -28.59 -40.00
CA VAL A 280 6.31 -27.95 -41.29
C VAL A 280 5.41 -28.90 -42.12
N ILE A 281 4.35 -28.35 -42.68
CA ILE A 281 3.50 -29.03 -43.64
C ILE A 281 4.14 -28.80 -45.03
N VAL A 282 4.47 -29.85 -45.73
CA VAL A 282 4.99 -29.83 -47.11
C VAL A 282 3.96 -30.41 -48.04
N VAL A 283 4.01 -29.96 -49.30
CA VAL A 283 3.17 -30.46 -50.39
C VAL A 283 3.69 -31.81 -50.86
#